data_289d5199ab936b79453525edf9af0fe1
#
_entry.id   289d5199ab936b79453525edf9af0fe1
#
_cell.length_a   1.000
_cell.length_b   1.000
_cell.length_c   1.000
_cell.angle_alpha   90.00
_cell.angle_beta   90.00
_cell.angle_gamma   90.00
#
_symmetry.space_group_name_H-M   'P 1'
#
loop_
_entity.id
_entity.type
_entity.pdbx_description
1 polymer ?
#
loop_
_entity_poly.entity_id
_entity_poly.type
_entity_poly.pdbx_seq_one_letter_code
_entity_poly.pdbx_strand_id
1 'polypeptide(L)'
;MSASNVLALTTLFLATMFAETEWKEFTSSEGNFRVVFPETPQQQKGTERNLHQFSAAAGAESYGLTYADYPPGTDWESVLNTERDSIVNGFGGSVVDEKRTSVEGYPGKWIRFVGQNTSGELAIYFVGHRLYLLHAFAPKGTPRPENFSTFLNSFLLLSKPKA
;
A
#
# COMPACT_ATOMS: atom_id res chain seq x y z
N MET A 1 -19.28 -40.96 57.58
CA MET A 1 -18.05 -40.31 57.05
C MET A 1 -18.26 -40.08 55.56
N SER A 2 -18.55 -38.87 55.19
CA SER A 2 -18.81 -38.50 53.80
C SER A 2 -17.61 -37.74 53.27
N ALA A 3 -16.94 -38.32 52.28
CA ALA A 3 -15.84 -37.69 51.60
C ALA A 3 -16.40 -36.87 50.42
N SER A 4 -16.36 -35.54 50.53
CA SER A 4 -16.71 -34.62 49.45
C SER A 4 -15.55 -34.52 48.47
N ASN A 5 -15.75 -35.05 47.28
CA ASN A 5 -14.87 -34.80 46.14
C ASN A 5 -15.12 -33.44 45.56
N VAL A 6 -14.23 -32.50 45.81
CA VAL A 6 -14.22 -31.21 45.13
C VAL A 6 -13.51 -31.38 43.78
N LEU A 7 -14.29 -31.38 42.70
CA LEU A 7 -13.77 -31.40 41.33
C LEU A 7 -13.31 -29.97 40.97
N ALA A 8 -12.01 -29.74 41.01
CA ALA A 8 -11.43 -28.47 40.56
C ALA A 8 -11.46 -28.43 39.05
N LEU A 9 -12.39 -27.60 38.48
CA LEU A 9 -12.47 -27.31 37.05
C LEU A 9 -11.38 -26.31 36.71
N THR A 10 -10.25 -26.80 36.21
CA THR A 10 -9.16 -25.95 35.70
C THR A 10 -9.57 -25.44 34.31
N THR A 11 -10.07 -24.23 34.24
CA THR A 11 -10.38 -23.56 32.99
C THR A 11 -9.06 -23.16 32.32
N LEU A 12 -8.65 -23.91 31.30
CA LEU A 12 -7.49 -23.60 30.48
C LEU A 12 -7.86 -22.42 29.57
N PHE A 13 -7.44 -21.22 29.94
CA PHE A 13 -7.51 -20.04 29.08
C PHE A 13 -6.49 -20.23 27.95
N LEU A 14 -6.94 -20.69 26.78
CA LEU A 14 -6.16 -20.58 25.56
C LEU A 14 -6.16 -19.09 25.17
N ALA A 15 -5.13 -18.37 25.59
CA ALA A 15 -4.82 -17.06 25.02
C ALA A 15 -4.39 -17.29 23.56
N THR A 16 -5.32 -17.09 22.62
CA THR A 16 -4.99 -16.94 21.22
C THR A 16 -4.17 -15.65 21.10
N MET A 17 -2.85 -15.81 21.07
CA MET A 17 -1.95 -14.73 20.68
C MET A 17 -2.25 -14.44 19.20
N PHE A 18 -3.10 -13.45 18.94
CA PHE A 18 -3.09 -12.78 17.65
C PHE A 18 -1.74 -12.09 17.56
N ALA A 19 -0.84 -12.63 16.75
CA ALA A 19 0.38 -11.91 16.40
C ALA A 19 -0.07 -10.65 15.66
N GLU A 20 -0.02 -9.49 16.34
CA GLU A 20 -0.16 -8.21 15.66
C GLU A 20 0.90 -8.16 14.56
N THR A 21 0.47 -7.93 13.35
CA THR A 21 1.40 -7.74 12.22
C THR A 21 2.22 -6.50 12.51
N GLU A 22 3.49 -6.69 12.82
CA GLU A 22 4.42 -5.59 13.12
C GLU A 22 4.84 -4.94 11.81
N TRP A 23 4.29 -3.74 11.54
CA TRP A 23 4.67 -2.92 10.39
C TRP A 23 6.12 -2.47 10.49
N LYS A 24 6.89 -2.72 9.44
CA LYS A 24 8.34 -2.45 9.38
C LYS A 24 8.67 -1.41 8.36
N GLU A 25 9.56 -0.50 8.73
CA GLU A 25 10.10 0.47 7.80
C GLU A 25 10.96 -0.24 6.75
N PHE A 26 10.68 0.07 5.49
CA PHE A 26 11.46 -0.33 4.33
C PHE A 26 12.02 0.90 3.65
N THR A 27 13.31 0.88 3.36
CA THR A 27 14.03 1.98 2.71
C THR A 27 14.67 1.50 1.42
N SER A 28 14.45 2.25 0.33
CA SER A 28 15.10 2.03 -0.95
C SER A 28 15.95 3.26 -1.31
N SER A 29 17.26 3.13 -1.23
CA SER A 29 18.19 4.20 -1.65
C SER A 29 18.13 4.45 -3.16
N GLU A 30 18.03 3.38 -3.96
CA GLU A 30 17.86 3.46 -5.43
C GLU A 30 16.54 4.14 -5.79
N GLY A 31 15.45 3.78 -5.09
CA GLY A 31 14.13 4.38 -5.26
C GLY A 31 13.98 5.75 -4.61
N ASN A 32 14.92 6.18 -3.77
CA ASN A 32 14.89 7.44 -3.02
C ASN A 32 13.65 7.59 -2.11
N PHE A 33 13.20 6.50 -1.47
CA PHE A 33 12.03 6.54 -0.60
C PHE A 33 12.17 5.64 0.64
N ARG A 34 11.30 5.91 1.62
CA ARG A 34 10.96 4.97 2.69
C ARG A 34 9.44 4.86 2.85
N VAL A 35 8.99 3.70 3.31
CA VAL A 35 7.58 3.38 3.54
C VAL A 35 7.51 2.22 4.54
N VAL A 36 6.40 2.06 5.26
CA VAL A 36 6.21 0.86 6.12
C VAL A 36 5.45 -0.22 5.37
N PHE A 37 5.86 -1.49 5.55
CA PHE A 37 5.17 -2.67 5.03
C PHE A 37 4.81 -3.62 6.17
N PRO A 38 3.75 -4.46 6.02
CA PRO A 38 3.37 -5.45 7.03
C PRO A 38 4.41 -6.55 7.22
N GLU A 39 5.26 -6.76 6.21
CA GLU A 39 6.39 -7.69 6.19
C GLU A 39 7.47 -7.17 5.23
N THR A 40 8.60 -7.83 5.15
CA THR A 40 9.63 -7.50 4.14
C THR A 40 9.05 -7.68 2.74
N PRO A 41 8.99 -6.63 1.91
CA PRO A 41 8.34 -6.72 0.60
C PRO A 41 9.15 -7.59 -0.37
N GLN A 42 8.44 -8.32 -1.21
CA GLN A 42 9.00 -8.93 -2.41
C GLN A 42 9.34 -7.83 -3.41
N GLN A 43 10.46 -7.99 -4.12
CA GLN A 43 10.95 -7.00 -5.08
C GLN A 43 11.03 -7.61 -6.47
N GLN A 44 10.56 -6.85 -7.46
CA GLN A 44 10.65 -7.20 -8.88
C GLN A 44 11.17 -6.00 -9.66
N LYS A 45 12.01 -6.26 -10.66
CA LYS A 45 12.52 -5.24 -11.58
C LYS A 45 11.97 -5.50 -12.98
N GLY A 46 11.44 -4.47 -13.62
CA GLY A 46 11.08 -4.51 -15.03
C GLY A 46 12.27 -4.15 -15.92
N THR A 47 12.11 -4.38 -17.21
CA THR A 47 13.16 -4.11 -18.22
C THR A 47 13.13 -2.70 -18.77
N GLU A 48 12.02 -1.98 -18.58
CA GLU A 48 11.79 -0.65 -19.14
C GLU A 48 11.65 0.40 -18.05
N ARG A 49 12.00 1.63 -18.36
CA ARG A 49 11.78 2.82 -17.52
C ARG A 49 12.31 2.70 -16.09
N ASN A 50 13.36 1.91 -15.85
CA ASN A 50 13.83 1.65 -14.50
C ASN A 50 12.70 1.25 -13.53
N LEU A 51 11.80 0.37 -14.00
CA LEU A 51 10.63 -0.08 -13.28
C LEU A 51 11.02 -0.98 -12.11
N HIS A 52 10.56 -0.63 -10.91
CA HIS A 52 10.71 -1.44 -9.70
C HIS A 52 9.37 -1.58 -8.99
N GLN A 53 9.09 -2.79 -8.53
CA GLN A 53 7.86 -3.11 -7.80
C GLN A 53 8.21 -3.77 -6.47
N PHE A 54 7.51 -3.36 -5.43
CA PHE A 54 7.61 -3.87 -4.07
C PHE A 54 6.22 -4.27 -3.61
N SER A 55 6.05 -5.47 -3.08
CA SER A 55 4.73 -5.95 -2.65
C SER A 55 4.81 -6.80 -1.39
N ALA A 56 3.81 -6.65 -0.54
CA ALA A 56 3.62 -7.44 0.67
C ALA A 56 2.14 -7.69 0.93
N ALA A 57 1.83 -8.72 1.68
CA ALA A 57 0.46 -9.07 2.05
C ALA A 57 0.27 -9.09 3.58
N ALA A 58 -0.94 -8.79 4.03
CA ALA A 58 -1.37 -8.97 5.41
C ALA A 58 -2.77 -9.61 5.40
N GLY A 59 -2.82 -10.92 5.60
CA GLY A 59 -4.05 -11.68 5.42
C GLY A 59 -4.58 -11.59 3.99
N ALA A 60 -5.80 -11.07 3.81
CA ALA A 60 -6.42 -10.86 2.51
C ALA A 60 -6.11 -9.47 1.88
N GLU A 61 -5.39 -8.63 2.59
CA GLU A 61 -4.97 -7.31 2.14
C GLU A 61 -3.64 -7.40 1.38
N SER A 62 -3.46 -6.56 0.37
CA SER A 62 -2.20 -6.43 -0.35
C SER A 62 -1.76 -4.98 -0.42
N TYR A 63 -0.46 -4.78 -0.32
CA TYR A 63 0.20 -3.48 -0.29
C TYR A 63 1.34 -3.47 -1.28
N GLY A 64 1.49 -2.41 -2.03
CA GLY A 64 2.60 -2.32 -2.96
C GLY A 64 2.99 -0.89 -3.30
N LEU A 65 4.23 -0.76 -3.69
CA LEU A 65 4.82 0.46 -4.22
C LEU A 65 5.51 0.12 -5.53
N THR A 66 5.22 0.89 -6.55
CA THR A 66 5.90 0.83 -7.84
C THR A 66 6.51 2.18 -8.13
N TYR A 67 7.73 2.22 -8.67
CA TYR A 67 8.26 3.43 -9.28
C TYR A 67 8.77 3.15 -10.70
N ALA A 68 8.71 4.17 -11.54
CA ALA A 68 9.23 4.14 -12.89
C ALA A 68 9.69 5.55 -13.32
N ASP A 69 10.73 5.59 -14.15
CA ASP A 69 11.26 6.85 -14.69
C ASP A 69 10.62 7.18 -16.03
N TYR A 70 10.33 8.44 -16.23
CA TYR A 70 9.74 9.01 -17.46
C TYR A 70 10.70 9.96 -18.14
N PRO A 71 10.61 10.15 -19.46
CA PRO A 71 11.43 11.13 -20.18
C PRO A 71 11.24 12.55 -19.65
N PRO A 72 12.26 13.40 -19.71
CA PRO A 72 12.13 14.83 -19.40
C PRO A 72 11.00 15.49 -20.24
N GLY A 73 10.24 16.39 -19.62
CA GLY A 73 9.14 17.08 -20.27
C GLY A 73 7.84 16.26 -20.38
N THR A 74 7.77 15.08 -19.77
CA THR A 74 6.53 14.31 -19.69
C THR A 74 5.45 15.10 -18.96
N ASP A 75 4.23 15.12 -19.52
CA ASP A 75 3.05 15.69 -18.87
C ASP A 75 2.65 14.81 -17.69
N TRP A 76 3.03 15.23 -16.50
CA TRP A 76 2.80 14.48 -15.27
C TRP A 76 1.30 14.29 -14.95
N GLU A 77 0.44 15.25 -15.29
CA GLU A 77 -1.00 15.14 -15.03
C GLU A 77 -1.64 14.05 -15.90
N SER A 78 -1.24 13.98 -17.15
CA SER A 78 -1.64 12.90 -18.07
C SER A 78 -1.16 11.54 -17.57
N VAL A 79 0.07 11.44 -17.06
CA VAL A 79 0.59 10.19 -16.48
C VAL A 79 -0.22 9.76 -15.26
N LEU A 80 -0.50 10.65 -14.30
CA LEU A 80 -1.30 10.33 -13.11
C LEU A 80 -2.69 9.82 -13.50
N ASN A 81 -3.33 10.43 -14.50
CA ASN A 81 -4.65 10.00 -14.98
C ASN A 81 -4.57 8.62 -15.66
N THR A 82 -3.58 8.41 -16.51
CA THR A 82 -3.39 7.14 -17.24
C THR A 82 -3.14 5.99 -16.28
N GLU A 83 -2.28 6.16 -15.28
CA GLU A 83 -1.99 5.12 -14.29
C GLU A 83 -3.23 4.80 -13.43
N ARG A 84 -3.97 5.83 -12.97
CA ARG A 84 -5.25 5.64 -12.29
C ARG A 84 -6.19 4.79 -13.14
N ASP A 85 -6.43 5.18 -14.38
CA ASP A 85 -7.39 4.53 -15.28
C ASP A 85 -6.96 3.10 -15.60
N SER A 86 -5.68 2.87 -15.82
CA SER A 86 -5.13 1.55 -16.08
C SER A 86 -5.41 0.57 -14.93
N ILE A 87 -5.18 1.00 -13.69
CA ILE A 87 -5.42 0.16 -12.52
C ILE A 87 -6.92 -0.07 -12.30
N VAL A 88 -7.70 0.99 -12.27
CA VAL A 88 -9.15 0.93 -12.00
C VAL A 88 -9.85 0.07 -13.06
N ASN A 89 -9.54 0.27 -14.33
CA ASN A 89 -10.08 -0.54 -15.43
C ASN A 89 -9.60 -1.99 -15.39
N GLY A 90 -8.34 -2.23 -14.99
CA GLY A 90 -7.78 -3.57 -14.81
C GLY A 90 -8.54 -4.41 -13.77
N PHE A 91 -9.12 -3.76 -12.76
CA PHE A 91 -10.03 -4.40 -11.79
C PHE A 91 -11.50 -4.39 -12.21
N GLY A 92 -11.84 -3.91 -13.41
CA GLY A 92 -13.23 -3.75 -13.85
C GLY A 92 -14.01 -2.82 -12.94
N GLY A 93 -13.37 -1.75 -12.48
CA GLY A 93 -13.85 -0.89 -11.42
C GLY A 93 -14.24 0.51 -11.83
N SER A 94 -14.61 1.28 -10.82
CA SER A 94 -14.93 2.70 -10.92
C SER A 94 -14.31 3.48 -9.77
N VAL A 95 -13.86 4.71 -10.04
CA VAL A 95 -13.42 5.65 -9.02
C VAL A 95 -14.63 6.09 -8.19
N VAL A 96 -14.52 6.02 -6.87
CA VAL A 96 -15.56 6.47 -5.93
C VAL A 96 -15.18 7.75 -5.18
N ASP A 97 -13.89 8.05 -5.10
CA ASP A 97 -13.37 9.32 -4.55
C ASP A 97 -11.99 9.61 -5.12
N GLU A 98 -11.69 10.87 -5.41
CA GLU A 98 -10.39 11.32 -5.90
C GLU A 98 -10.05 12.69 -5.33
N LYS A 99 -8.81 12.86 -4.87
CA LYS A 99 -8.31 14.13 -4.33
C LYS A 99 -6.92 14.43 -4.88
N ARG A 100 -6.65 15.71 -5.14
CA ARG A 100 -5.28 16.17 -5.32
C ARG A 100 -4.53 16.06 -3.99
N THR A 101 -3.30 15.61 -4.05
CA THR A 101 -2.38 15.51 -2.91
C THR A 101 -0.97 15.91 -3.34
N SER A 102 -0.04 15.88 -2.42
CA SER A 102 1.37 16.12 -2.71
C SER A 102 2.26 15.39 -1.72
N VAL A 103 3.49 15.11 -2.14
CA VAL A 103 4.57 14.68 -1.26
C VAL A 103 5.71 15.67 -1.40
N GLU A 104 6.10 16.34 -0.30
CA GLU A 104 7.15 17.37 -0.28
C GLU A 104 7.02 18.44 -1.39
N GLY A 105 5.78 18.82 -1.72
CA GLY A 105 5.47 19.81 -2.77
C GLY A 105 5.35 19.24 -4.18
N TYR A 106 5.68 17.98 -4.40
CA TYR A 106 5.47 17.31 -5.70
C TYR A 106 4.03 16.87 -5.88
N PRO A 107 3.46 17.05 -7.08
CA PRO A 107 2.03 16.78 -7.31
C PRO A 107 1.70 15.30 -7.23
N GLY A 108 0.48 15.01 -6.79
CA GLY A 108 -0.05 13.67 -6.72
C GLY A 108 -1.57 13.62 -6.69
N LYS A 109 -2.07 12.39 -6.70
CA LYS A 109 -3.48 12.06 -6.54
C LYS A 109 -3.64 10.93 -5.54
N TRP A 110 -4.65 11.06 -4.70
CA TRP A 110 -5.18 9.98 -3.91
C TRP A 110 -6.52 9.55 -4.51
N ILE A 111 -6.70 8.25 -4.70
CA ILE A 111 -7.87 7.66 -5.37
C ILE A 111 -8.41 6.51 -4.54
N ARG A 112 -9.72 6.45 -4.35
CA ARG A 112 -10.42 5.27 -3.88
C ARG A 112 -11.29 4.71 -4.99
N PHE A 113 -11.26 3.39 -5.17
CA PHE A 113 -12.03 2.71 -6.20
C PHE A 113 -12.67 1.43 -5.69
N VAL A 114 -13.70 0.99 -6.41
CA VAL A 114 -14.36 -0.30 -6.20
C VAL A 114 -14.35 -1.05 -7.53
N GLY A 115 -13.70 -2.21 -7.54
CA GLY A 115 -13.65 -3.11 -8.69
C GLY A 115 -14.69 -4.24 -8.60
N GLN A 116 -14.54 -5.24 -9.46
CA GLN A 116 -15.44 -6.41 -9.48
C GLN A 116 -15.32 -7.25 -8.22
N ASN A 117 -14.10 -7.60 -7.82
CA ASN A 117 -13.79 -8.45 -6.66
C ASN A 117 -12.86 -7.78 -5.64
N THR A 118 -12.39 -6.57 -5.92
CA THR A 118 -11.38 -5.85 -5.14
C THR A 118 -11.82 -4.43 -4.94
N SER A 119 -11.60 -3.89 -3.75
CA SER A 119 -11.67 -2.47 -3.46
C SER A 119 -10.29 -1.97 -3.03
N GLY A 120 -9.98 -0.72 -3.29
CA GLY A 120 -8.67 -0.23 -2.92
C GLY A 120 -8.50 1.27 -2.94
N GLU A 121 -7.32 1.66 -2.52
CA GLU A 121 -6.84 3.03 -2.54
C GLU A 121 -5.47 3.10 -3.22
N LEU A 122 -5.26 4.18 -3.94
CA LEU A 122 -4.01 4.52 -4.61
C LEU A 122 -3.52 5.87 -4.10
N ALA A 123 -2.21 6.02 -3.96
CA ALA A 123 -1.54 7.31 -3.89
C ALA A 123 -0.49 7.35 -5.01
N ILE A 124 -0.62 8.30 -5.91
CA ILE A 124 0.25 8.41 -7.09
C ILE A 124 0.92 9.77 -7.04
N TYR A 125 2.26 9.80 -7.13
CA TYR A 125 3.06 11.03 -7.09
C TYR A 125 3.99 11.10 -8.27
N PHE A 126 4.22 12.31 -8.80
CA PHE A 126 5.20 12.56 -9.85
C PHE A 126 6.30 13.49 -9.33
N VAL A 127 7.49 12.93 -9.13
CA VAL A 127 8.62 13.59 -8.46
C VAL A 127 9.76 13.79 -9.45
N GLY A 128 9.92 15.00 -9.95
CA GLY A 128 10.89 15.29 -11.01
C GLY A 128 10.52 14.60 -12.33
N HIS A 129 11.10 13.44 -12.58
CA HIS A 129 10.80 12.58 -13.74
C HIS A 129 10.38 11.17 -13.34
N ARG A 130 10.18 10.92 -12.03
CA ARG A 130 9.83 9.62 -11.48
C ARG A 130 8.40 9.58 -10.97
N LEU A 131 7.67 8.57 -11.40
CA LEU A 131 6.37 8.23 -10.86
C LEU A 131 6.55 7.30 -9.66
N TYR A 132 5.84 7.55 -8.58
CA TYR A 132 5.62 6.62 -7.47
C TYR A 132 4.13 6.30 -7.38
N LEU A 133 3.81 5.03 -7.38
CA LEU A 133 2.45 4.54 -7.24
C LEU A 133 2.38 3.59 -6.06
N LEU A 134 1.65 4.01 -5.03
CA LEU A 134 1.32 3.17 -3.88
C LEU A 134 -0.09 2.62 -4.04
N HIS A 135 -0.28 1.36 -3.69
CA HIS A 135 -1.60 0.75 -3.67
C HIS A 135 -1.85 -0.06 -2.41
N ALA A 136 -3.08 -0.03 -1.94
CA ALA A 136 -3.58 -0.86 -0.86
C ALA A 136 -4.92 -1.44 -1.29
N PHE A 137 -5.03 -2.78 -1.34
CA PHE A 137 -6.18 -3.52 -1.85
C PHE A 137 -6.71 -4.49 -0.81
N ALA A 138 -8.03 -4.68 -0.84
CA ALA A 138 -8.74 -5.68 -0.05
C ALA A 138 -9.89 -6.29 -0.87
N PRO A 139 -10.40 -7.48 -0.50
CA PRO A 139 -11.57 -8.04 -1.14
C PRO A 139 -12.77 -7.08 -1.08
N LYS A 140 -13.53 -7.00 -2.18
CA LYS A 140 -14.75 -6.20 -2.23
C LYS A 140 -15.73 -6.61 -1.14
N GLY A 141 -16.37 -5.64 -0.52
CA GLY A 141 -17.36 -5.84 0.53
C GLY A 141 -16.79 -5.94 1.95
N THR A 142 -15.45 -5.96 2.11
CA THR A 142 -14.84 -5.78 3.41
C THR A 142 -14.87 -4.30 3.82
N PRO A 143 -15.06 -3.98 5.12
CA PRO A 143 -14.84 -2.62 5.61
C PRO A 143 -13.43 -2.14 5.24
N ARG A 144 -13.30 -0.83 5.00
CA ARG A 144 -11.99 -0.24 4.70
C ARG A 144 -10.99 -0.54 5.82
N PRO A 145 -9.87 -1.23 5.53
CA PRO A 145 -8.86 -1.50 6.55
C PRO A 145 -8.17 -0.22 7.03
N GLU A 146 -7.97 -0.08 8.34
CA GLU A 146 -7.22 1.06 8.91
C GLU A 146 -5.76 1.09 8.40
N ASN A 147 -5.21 -0.08 8.16
CA ASN A 147 -3.85 -0.26 7.63
C ASN A 147 -3.60 0.42 6.27
N PHE A 148 -4.65 0.69 5.48
CA PHE A 148 -4.52 1.47 4.24
C PHE A 148 -3.92 2.85 4.53
N SER A 149 -4.44 3.54 5.54
CA SER A 149 -3.89 4.84 5.96
C SER A 149 -2.47 4.71 6.52
N THR A 150 -2.20 3.67 7.31
CA THR A 150 -0.86 3.41 7.84
C THR A 150 0.16 3.28 6.71
N PHE A 151 -0.15 2.49 5.69
CA PHE A 151 0.73 2.29 4.53
C PHE A 151 0.87 3.57 3.69
N LEU A 152 -0.25 4.11 3.18
CA LEU A 152 -0.24 5.22 2.23
C LEU A 152 0.37 6.50 2.82
N ASN A 153 0.15 6.78 4.12
CA ASN A 153 0.68 7.96 4.79
C ASN A 153 2.12 7.82 5.26
N SER A 154 2.68 6.63 5.21
CA SER A 154 4.07 6.37 5.63
C SER A 154 5.11 6.73 4.57
N PHE A 155 4.69 6.97 3.33
CA PHE A 155 5.60 7.25 2.22
C PHE A 155 6.29 8.59 2.39
N LEU A 156 7.62 8.58 2.31
CA LEU A 156 8.49 9.75 2.39
C LEU A 156 9.63 9.63 1.39
N LEU A 157 10.07 10.76 0.85
CA LEU A 157 11.29 10.84 0.06
C LEU A 157 12.51 10.92 0.99
N LEU A 158 13.61 10.25 0.64
CA LEU A 158 14.85 10.29 1.42
C LEU A 158 15.61 11.60 1.22
N SER A 159 15.55 12.16 0.03
CA SER A 159 16.19 13.42 -0.32
C SER A 159 15.38 14.12 -1.41
N LYS A 160 15.44 15.45 -1.46
CA LYS A 160 14.87 16.17 -2.59
C LYS A 160 15.63 15.77 -3.85
N PRO A 161 14.95 15.44 -4.98
CA PRO A 161 15.63 15.25 -6.25
C PRO A 161 16.47 16.47 -6.56
N LYS A 162 17.69 16.25 -7.01
CA LYS A 162 18.51 17.34 -7.54
C LYS A 162 17.77 17.92 -8.76
N ALA A 163 17.57 19.23 -8.71
CA ALA A 163 16.98 19.98 -9.82
C ALA A 163 17.84 19.84 -11.09
#